data_927e86486168ae7744dadb845bf9aa96
#
_entry.id   927e86486168ae7744dadb845bf9aa96
#
_cell.length_a   1.000
_cell.length_b   1.000
_cell.length_c   1.000
_cell.angle_alpha   90.00
_cell.angle_beta   90.00
_cell.angle_gamma   90.00
#
_symmetry.space_group_name_H-M   'P 1'
#
loop_
_entity.id
_entity.type
_entity.pdbx_description
1 polymer ?
#
loop_
_entity_poly.entity_id
_entity_poly.type
_entity_poly.pdbx_seq_one_letter_code
_entity_poly.pdbx_strand_id
1 'polypeptide(L)'
;IMANTFHLHLKPGEDVIRKLGGLHRFMNFDGVIATDSGGFQAFSLGFGMEHGIGKIADNIFLERMRNVKVKGEKWIEVDDEGITFRNPLDGSTMRLTPKKSMEIQAKLGSDIVFVFDECTSPLSDKDYTAKALERTHRWILECLESYDKTQAIFGIVQGGEYRDLRIKSAKFVSSLEFDGYGIGGS
;
A
#
# COMPACT_ATOMS: atom_id res chain seq x y z
N ILE A 1 1.71 5.52 -16.32
CA ILE A 1 0.47 5.07 -15.65
C ILE A 1 0.77 4.53 -14.26
N MET A 2 -0.25 4.50 -13.38
CA MET A 2 -0.15 3.87 -12.06
C MET A 2 -0.84 2.50 -12.08
N ALA A 3 -0.14 1.45 -11.65
CA ALA A 3 -0.67 0.11 -11.47
C ALA A 3 -0.81 -0.21 -9.97
N ASN A 4 -1.84 -0.96 -9.61
CA ASN A 4 -2.16 -1.20 -8.21
C ASN A 4 -1.57 -2.52 -7.72
N THR A 5 -0.59 -2.43 -6.82
CA THR A 5 0.14 -3.58 -6.26
C THR A 5 -0.77 -4.55 -5.51
N PHE A 6 -1.68 -4.05 -4.69
CA PHE A 6 -2.59 -4.88 -3.91
C PHE A 6 -3.47 -5.75 -4.81
N HIS A 7 -4.13 -5.16 -5.81
CA HIS A 7 -5.00 -5.89 -6.70
C HIS A 7 -4.22 -6.89 -7.57
N LEU A 8 -3.06 -6.51 -8.07
CA LEU A 8 -2.22 -7.40 -8.87
C LEU A 8 -1.65 -8.57 -8.05
N HIS A 9 -1.35 -8.35 -6.76
CA HIS A 9 -0.95 -9.41 -5.82
C HIS A 9 -2.08 -10.41 -5.57
N LEU A 10 -3.33 -9.91 -5.37
CA LEU A 10 -4.49 -10.79 -5.21
C LEU A 10 -4.79 -11.59 -6.49
N LYS A 11 -4.73 -10.94 -7.65
CA LYS A 11 -5.02 -11.58 -8.93
C LYS A 11 -4.49 -10.73 -10.10
N PRO A 12 -3.67 -11.31 -11.00
CA PRO A 12 -3.35 -12.74 -11.17
C PRO A 12 -2.22 -13.24 -10.25
N GLY A 13 -1.59 -12.38 -9.46
CA GLY A 13 -0.41 -12.63 -8.66
C GLY A 13 0.88 -12.20 -9.36
N GLU A 14 1.82 -11.66 -8.57
CA GLU A 14 3.10 -11.12 -9.07
C GLU A 14 3.96 -12.17 -9.77
N ASP A 15 3.87 -13.44 -9.36
CA ASP A 15 4.65 -14.52 -9.99
C ASP A 15 4.17 -14.84 -11.41
N VAL A 16 2.86 -14.71 -11.66
CA VAL A 16 2.29 -14.86 -13.02
C VAL A 16 2.77 -13.73 -13.91
N ILE A 17 2.69 -12.49 -13.43
CA ILE A 17 3.12 -11.29 -14.17
C ILE A 17 4.63 -11.38 -14.48
N ARG A 18 5.45 -11.77 -13.49
CA ARG A 18 6.90 -11.98 -13.69
C ARG A 18 7.21 -13.02 -14.77
N LYS A 19 6.49 -14.15 -14.76
CA LYS A 19 6.67 -15.21 -15.79
C LYS A 19 6.30 -14.73 -17.19
N LEU A 20 5.40 -13.76 -17.30
CA LEU A 20 4.99 -13.14 -18.57
C LEU A 20 5.90 -11.99 -18.99
N GLY A 21 6.97 -11.69 -18.23
CA GLY A 21 7.97 -10.68 -18.56
C GLY A 21 7.72 -9.31 -17.94
N GLY A 22 6.98 -9.24 -16.83
CA GLY A 22 6.66 -8.02 -16.10
C GLY A 22 5.44 -7.28 -16.65
N LEU A 23 5.07 -6.17 -15.98
CA LEU A 23 3.87 -5.39 -16.31
C LEU A 23 3.88 -4.86 -17.73
N HIS A 24 4.99 -4.38 -18.24
CA HIS A 24 5.11 -3.85 -19.59
C HIS A 24 4.64 -4.88 -20.64
N ARG A 25 5.15 -6.11 -20.56
CA ARG A 25 4.74 -7.19 -21.47
C ARG A 25 3.32 -7.67 -21.21
N PHE A 26 2.96 -7.80 -19.93
CA PHE A 26 1.62 -8.25 -19.53
C PHE A 26 0.54 -7.31 -20.04
N MET A 27 0.78 -5.99 -20.03
CA MET A 27 -0.15 -4.95 -20.47
C MET A 27 0.04 -4.55 -21.94
N ASN A 28 1.12 -5.02 -22.60
CA ASN A 28 1.55 -4.54 -23.90
C ASN A 28 1.66 -3.00 -23.94
N PHE A 29 2.38 -2.43 -22.96
CA PHE A 29 2.52 -0.99 -22.77
C PHE A 29 3.98 -0.60 -22.58
N ASP A 30 4.49 0.30 -23.44
CA ASP A 30 5.91 0.71 -23.48
C ASP A 30 6.18 2.02 -22.70
N GLY A 31 5.16 2.64 -22.13
CA GLY A 31 5.31 3.88 -21.36
C GLY A 31 5.68 3.61 -19.90
N VAL A 32 6.00 4.67 -19.15
CA VAL A 32 6.37 4.58 -17.74
C VAL A 32 5.23 4.01 -16.91
N ILE A 33 5.53 2.98 -16.12
CA ILE A 33 4.63 2.34 -15.16
C ILE A 33 5.15 2.59 -13.74
N ALA A 34 4.30 3.14 -12.88
CA ALA A 34 4.53 3.20 -11.45
C ALA A 34 3.62 2.19 -10.72
N THR A 35 4.11 1.61 -9.63
CA THR A 35 3.29 0.79 -8.72
C THR A 35 3.18 1.47 -7.38
N ASP A 36 1.98 1.48 -6.80
CA ASP A 36 1.78 1.89 -5.41
C ASP A 36 2.34 0.82 -4.44
N SER A 37 2.37 1.14 -3.15
CA SER A 37 2.85 0.21 -2.13
C SER A 37 1.88 -0.95 -1.82
N GLY A 38 0.61 -0.81 -2.20
CA GLY A 38 -0.49 -1.71 -1.83
C GLY A 38 -1.07 -1.45 -0.43
N GLY A 39 -0.43 -0.63 0.40
CA GLY A 39 -0.87 -0.35 1.77
C GLY A 39 -2.23 0.34 1.82
N PHE A 40 -2.42 1.40 1.03
CA PHE A 40 -3.67 2.17 1.02
C PHE A 40 -4.91 1.31 0.76
N GLN A 41 -4.85 0.37 -0.19
CA GLN A 41 -5.99 -0.49 -0.52
C GLN A 41 -6.30 -1.47 0.61
N ALA A 42 -5.27 -2.01 1.27
CA ALA A 42 -5.47 -2.85 2.44
C ALA A 42 -6.18 -2.08 3.56
N PHE A 43 -5.76 -0.84 3.84
CA PHE A 43 -6.41 0.05 4.82
C PHE A 43 -7.83 0.42 4.42
N SER A 44 -8.03 0.88 3.18
CA SER A 44 -9.32 1.35 2.67
C SER A 44 -10.38 0.24 2.69
N LEU A 45 -10.01 -0.97 2.31
CA LEU A 45 -10.91 -2.13 2.35
C LEU A 45 -11.27 -2.51 3.79
N GLY A 46 -10.29 -2.59 4.69
CA GLY A 46 -10.52 -2.91 6.09
C GLY A 46 -11.43 -1.88 6.77
N PHE A 47 -11.13 -0.60 6.61
CA PHE A 47 -11.94 0.50 7.16
C PHE A 47 -13.36 0.52 6.59
N GLY A 48 -13.52 0.34 5.27
CA GLY A 48 -14.83 0.29 4.62
C GLY A 48 -15.70 -0.84 5.13
N MET A 49 -15.10 -2.00 5.41
CA MET A 49 -15.81 -3.17 5.95
C MET A 49 -16.21 -3.01 7.42
N GLU A 50 -15.35 -2.43 8.25
CA GLU A 50 -15.61 -2.20 9.67
C GLU A 50 -16.70 -1.14 9.90
N HIS A 51 -16.77 -0.12 9.05
CA HIS A 51 -17.67 1.01 9.22
C HIS A 51 -18.88 1.01 8.27
N GLY A 52 -19.00 0.01 7.39
CA GLY A 52 -20.12 -0.07 6.42
C GLY A 52 -20.12 1.06 5.39
N ILE A 53 -18.98 1.76 5.21
CA ILE A 53 -18.83 2.92 4.33
C ILE A 53 -18.14 2.48 3.03
N GLY A 54 -18.93 1.92 2.12
CA GLY A 54 -18.44 1.51 0.80
C GLY A 54 -18.46 2.65 -0.22
N LYS A 55 -17.53 3.61 -0.15
CA LYS A 55 -17.44 4.70 -1.15
C LYS A 55 -16.28 4.60 -2.14
N ILE A 56 -15.36 3.65 -2.00
CA ILE A 56 -14.13 3.62 -2.83
C ILE A 56 -13.89 2.27 -3.53
N ALA A 57 -14.69 1.24 -3.26
CA ALA A 57 -14.61 -0.01 -4.02
C ALA A 57 -15.78 -0.12 -4.98
N ASP A 58 -15.51 -0.51 -6.23
CA ASP A 58 -16.55 -0.82 -7.23
C ASP A 58 -17.66 -1.66 -6.60
N ASN A 59 -18.92 -1.30 -6.86
CA ASN A 59 -20.11 -1.97 -6.34
C ASN A 59 -20.09 -3.50 -6.53
N ILE A 60 -19.43 -3.99 -7.58
CA ILE A 60 -19.26 -5.44 -7.88
C ILE A 60 -18.39 -6.14 -6.83
N PHE A 61 -17.38 -5.46 -6.31
CA PHE A 61 -16.48 -6.01 -5.31
C PHE A 61 -17.15 -6.09 -3.93
N LEU A 62 -17.92 -5.05 -3.57
CA LEU A 62 -18.69 -4.99 -2.31
C LEU A 62 -19.86 -5.98 -2.28
N GLU A 63 -20.52 -6.25 -3.41
CA GLU A 63 -21.60 -7.26 -3.49
C GLU A 63 -21.06 -8.68 -3.25
N ARG A 64 -19.88 -9.02 -3.77
CA ARG A 64 -19.24 -10.32 -3.51
C ARG A 64 -18.84 -10.46 -2.04
N MET A 65 -18.39 -9.39 -1.40
CA MET A 65 -17.97 -9.40 0.00
C MET A 65 -19.14 -9.44 0.99
N ARG A 66 -20.31 -8.87 0.65
CA ARG A 66 -21.52 -8.94 1.50
C ARG A 66 -21.99 -10.37 1.77
N ASN A 67 -21.60 -11.32 0.94
CA ASN A 67 -21.92 -12.73 1.12
C ASN A 67 -20.95 -13.49 2.03
N VAL A 68 -19.81 -12.89 2.41
CA VAL A 68 -18.86 -13.46 3.35
C VAL A 68 -19.17 -12.89 4.74
N LYS A 69 -20.17 -13.46 5.43
CA LYS A 69 -20.49 -13.13 6.82
C LYS A 69 -19.43 -13.75 7.75
N VAL A 70 -18.39 -12.98 8.07
CA VAL A 70 -17.50 -13.30 9.19
C VAL A 70 -17.97 -12.48 10.40
N LYS A 71 -18.69 -13.13 11.32
CA LYS A 71 -19.18 -12.52 12.55
C LYS A 71 -18.00 -12.35 13.52
N GLY A 72 -17.61 -11.10 13.85
CA GLY A 72 -16.77 -10.79 15.00
C GLY A 72 -15.25 -10.77 14.79
N GLU A 73 -14.74 -10.97 13.57
CA GLU A 73 -13.31 -10.85 13.30
C GLU A 73 -12.96 -9.50 12.62
N LYS A 74 -11.84 -8.92 13.04
CA LYS A 74 -11.29 -7.70 12.39
C LYS A 74 -10.88 -8.03 10.96
N TRP A 75 -11.23 -7.16 10.01
CA TRP A 75 -10.84 -7.28 8.61
C TRP A 75 -9.42 -6.82 8.36
N ILE A 76 -8.93 -5.94 9.22
CA ILE A 76 -7.59 -5.38 9.16
C ILE A 76 -7.01 -5.26 10.57
N GLU A 77 -5.72 -5.56 10.68
CA GLU A 77 -4.92 -5.31 11.86
C GLU A 77 -3.57 -4.74 11.44
N VAL A 78 -3.18 -3.64 12.09
CA VAL A 78 -1.92 -2.94 11.85
C VAL A 78 -1.06 -3.09 13.07
N ASP A 79 0.17 -3.57 12.87
CA ASP A 79 1.20 -3.63 13.90
C ASP A 79 2.50 -2.96 13.43
N ASP A 80 3.55 -3.06 14.21
CA ASP A 80 4.82 -2.40 13.89
C ASP A 80 5.55 -3.04 12.70
N GLU A 81 5.20 -4.26 12.30
CA GLU A 81 5.86 -5.00 11.21
C GLU A 81 5.07 -4.92 9.89
N GLY A 82 3.79 -4.56 9.92
CA GLY A 82 2.98 -4.50 8.71
C GLY A 82 1.48 -4.54 8.92
N ILE A 83 0.77 -5.03 7.93
CA ILE A 83 -0.68 -5.07 7.87
C ILE A 83 -1.14 -6.51 7.64
N THR A 84 -2.01 -7.01 8.52
CA THR A 84 -2.73 -8.28 8.32
C THR A 84 -4.16 -7.97 7.90
N PHE A 85 -4.63 -8.59 6.84
CA PHE A 85 -5.98 -8.36 6.32
C PHE A 85 -6.60 -9.65 5.77
N ARG A 86 -7.92 -9.64 5.59
CA ARG A 86 -8.66 -10.73 4.93
C ARG A 86 -8.68 -10.50 3.42
N ASN A 87 -8.30 -11.55 2.68
CA ASN A 87 -8.39 -11.55 1.23
C ASN A 87 -9.87 -11.48 0.81
N PRO A 88 -10.26 -10.45 0.06
CA PRO A 88 -11.66 -10.28 -0.31
C PRO A 88 -12.17 -11.31 -1.34
N LEU A 89 -11.28 -12.09 -1.96
CA LEU A 89 -11.65 -13.10 -2.95
C LEU A 89 -12.04 -14.44 -2.32
N ASP A 90 -11.35 -14.85 -1.26
CA ASP A 90 -11.50 -16.17 -0.65
C ASP A 90 -11.58 -16.18 0.89
N GLY A 91 -11.43 -15.01 1.54
CA GLY A 91 -11.46 -14.87 3.00
C GLY A 91 -10.19 -15.31 3.72
N SER A 92 -9.15 -15.76 3.02
CA SER A 92 -7.88 -16.15 3.62
C SER A 92 -7.20 -14.97 4.31
N THR A 93 -6.40 -15.25 5.34
CA THR A 93 -5.59 -14.22 5.99
C THR A 93 -4.34 -13.96 5.17
N MET A 94 -4.09 -12.68 4.89
CA MET A 94 -2.90 -12.20 4.17
C MET A 94 -2.13 -11.21 5.03
N ARG A 95 -0.82 -11.15 4.83
CA ARG A 95 0.06 -10.18 5.49
C ARG A 95 0.90 -9.44 4.47
N LEU A 96 0.91 -8.13 4.58
CA LEU A 96 1.75 -7.24 3.79
C LEU A 96 2.70 -6.49 4.73
N THR A 97 3.99 -6.59 4.45
CA THR A 97 5.07 -5.91 5.18
C THR A 97 5.83 -5.00 4.22
N PRO A 98 6.67 -4.06 4.70
CA PRO A 98 7.55 -3.27 3.85
C PRO A 98 8.35 -4.13 2.86
N LYS A 99 9.04 -5.14 3.37
CA LYS A 99 9.81 -6.09 2.56
C LYS A 99 8.95 -6.81 1.52
N LYS A 100 7.77 -7.31 1.94
CA LYS A 100 6.87 -8.03 1.03
C LYS A 100 6.33 -7.12 -0.07
N SER A 101 6.01 -5.86 0.25
CA SER A 101 5.60 -4.86 -0.75
C SER A 101 6.69 -4.62 -1.80
N MET A 102 7.95 -4.42 -1.36
CA MET A 102 9.07 -4.24 -2.28
C MET A 102 9.32 -5.49 -3.16
N GLU A 103 9.25 -6.71 -2.59
CA GLU A 103 9.34 -7.96 -3.34
C GLU A 103 8.26 -8.09 -4.43
N ILE A 104 7.02 -7.71 -4.12
CA ILE A 104 5.91 -7.75 -5.08
C ILE A 104 6.16 -6.75 -6.20
N GLN A 105 6.49 -5.50 -5.88
CA GLN A 105 6.74 -4.44 -6.87
C GLN A 105 7.93 -4.80 -7.78
N ALA A 106 9.01 -5.37 -7.22
CA ALA A 106 10.15 -5.87 -8.00
C ALA A 106 9.71 -6.96 -9.00
N LYS A 107 8.89 -7.93 -8.57
CA LYS A 107 8.34 -8.98 -9.45
C LYS A 107 7.38 -8.45 -10.51
N LEU A 108 6.63 -7.39 -10.20
CA LEU A 108 5.75 -6.71 -11.16
C LEU A 108 6.56 -6.02 -12.26
N GLY A 109 7.79 -5.55 -11.97
CA GLY A 109 8.70 -4.97 -12.95
C GLY A 109 8.21 -3.61 -13.47
N SER A 110 7.70 -2.75 -12.60
CA SER A 110 7.41 -1.35 -12.90
C SER A 110 8.69 -0.51 -12.95
N ASP A 111 8.64 0.69 -13.54
CA ASP A 111 9.78 1.61 -13.59
C ASP A 111 9.96 2.35 -12.27
N ILE A 112 8.85 2.66 -11.59
CA ILE A 112 8.79 3.42 -10.35
C ILE A 112 8.05 2.61 -9.29
N VAL A 113 8.62 2.54 -8.08
CA VAL A 113 8.02 1.90 -6.91
C VAL A 113 7.86 2.89 -5.78
N PHE A 114 6.80 2.76 -5.00
CA PHE A 114 6.58 3.54 -3.79
C PHE A 114 6.88 2.72 -2.54
N VAL A 115 7.51 3.37 -1.56
CA VAL A 115 7.73 2.77 -0.25
C VAL A 115 6.41 2.44 0.44
N PHE A 116 6.43 1.40 1.30
CA PHE A 116 5.28 0.99 2.08
C PHE A 116 5.00 1.99 3.20
N ASP A 117 3.74 2.39 3.34
CA ASP A 117 3.30 3.44 4.26
C ASP A 117 1.94 3.14 4.86
N GLU A 118 1.64 3.78 5.99
CA GLU A 118 0.32 3.79 6.59
C GLU A 118 -0.39 5.10 6.26
N CYS A 119 -1.34 5.04 5.33
CA CYS A 119 -2.22 6.16 5.05
C CYS A 119 -3.37 6.18 6.06
N THR A 120 -3.39 7.17 6.95
CA THR A 120 -4.43 7.30 7.97
C THR A 120 -5.75 7.82 7.39
N SER A 121 -6.87 7.43 8.02
CA SER A 121 -8.17 8.00 7.69
C SER A 121 -8.22 9.51 8.00
N PRO A 122 -8.93 10.33 7.22
CA PRO A 122 -9.20 11.73 7.57
C PRO A 122 -9.93 11.89 8.91
N LEU A 123 -10.55 10.83 9.42
CA LEU A 123 -11.24 10.81 10.72
C LEU A 123 -10.30 10.43 11.88
N SER A 124 -9.04 10.09 11.60
CA SER A 124 -8.07 9.74 12.63
C SER A 124 -7.65 10.98 13.43
N ASP A 125 -7.60 10.83 14.74
CA ASP A 125 -7.07 11.88 15.60
C ASP A 125 -5.56 12.08 15.41
N LYS A 126 -5.05 13.17 15.99
CA LYS A 126 -3.65 13.55 15.87
C LYS A 126 -2.70 12.52 16.50
N ASP A 127 -3.09 11.94 17.63
CA ASP A 127 -2.25 11.00 18.37
C ASP A 127 -2.07 9.69 17.60
N TYR A 128 -3.16 9.17 17.01
CA TYR A 128 -3.07 8.02 16.13
C TYR A 128 -2.24 8.34 14.88
N THR A 129 -2.50 9.48 14.23
CA THR A 129 -1.77 9.92 13.03
C THR A 129 -0.28 10.08 13.31
N ALA A 130 0.10 10.57 14.49
CA ALA A 130 1.51 10.67 14.89
C ALA A 130 2.16 9.28 15.03
N LYS A 131 1.47 8.30 15.66
CA LYS A 131 1.95 6.91 15.78
C LYS A 131 2.07 6.22 14.43
N ALA A 132 1.09 6.40 13.55
CA ALA A 132 1.11 5.90 12.18
C ALA A 132 2.27 6.49 11.37
N LEU A 133 2.57 7.77 11.56
CA LEU A 133 3.71 8.43 10.93
C LEU A 133 5.04 7.85 11.41
N GLU A 134 5.22 7.62 12.71
CA GLU A 134 6.44 6.97 13.25
C GLU A 134 6.61 5.56 12.68
N ARG A 135 5.52 4.80 12.55
CA ARG A 135 5.51 3.48 11.93
C ARG A 135 5.91 3.57 10.46
N THR A 136 5.30 4.48 9.71
CA THR A 136 5.65 4.75 8.31
C THR A 136 7.13 5.07 8.15
N HIS A 137 7.72 5.88 9.04
CA HIS A 137 9.14 6.21 8.98
C HIS A 137 10.04 4.98 9.19
N ARG A 138 9.68 4.05 10.08
CA ARG A 138 10.40 2.77 10.24
C ARG A 138 10.25 1.89 9.00
N TRP A 139 9.04 1.75 8.47
CA TRP A 139 8.77 0.98 7.26
C TRP A 139 9.49 1.50 6.03
N ILE A 140 9.66 2.81 5.92
CA ILE A 140 10.45 3.45 4.85
C ILE A 140 11.90 2.94 4.89
N LEU A 141 12.53 2.87 6.07
CA LEU A 141 13.89 2.37 6.22
C LEU A 141 13.99 0.87 5.82
N GLU A 142 13.02 0.06 6.24
CA GLU A 142 12.95 -1.34 5.84
C GLU A 142 12.76 -1.52 4.32
N CYS A 143 11.98 -0.64 3.68
CA CYS A 143 11.87 -0.63 2.22
C CYS A 143 13.21 -0.38 1.55
N LEU A 144 13.97 0.63 2.02
CA LEU A 144 15.28 0.97 1.47
C LEU A 144 16.30 -0.16 1.66
N GLU A 145 16.22 -0.91 2.76
CA GLU A 145 17.08 -2.08 3.01
C GLU A 145 16.73 -3.27 2.11
N SER A 146 15.46 -3.46 1.77
CA SER A 146 14.97 -4.60 0.98
C SER A 146 14.83 -4.31 -0.52
N TYR A 147 15.03 -3.08 -0.93
CA TYR A 147 14.94 -2.61 -2.30
C TYR A 147 16.10 -3.14 -3.16
N ASP A 148 15.78 -3.70 -4.33
CA ASP A 148 16.79 -4.34 -5.21
C ASP A 148 17.56 -3.37 -6.14
N LYS A 149 17.23 -2.08 -6.10
CA LYS A 149 17.88 -0.98 -6.88
C LYS A 149 17.74 -1.09 -8.41
N THR A 150 16.77 -1.84 -8.90
CA THR A 150 16.52 -1.98 -10.34
C THR A 150 15.46 -1.01 -10.87
N GLN A 151 14.72 -0.37 -9.97
CA GLN A 151 13.62 0.55 -10.25
C GLN A 151 13.89 1.91 -9.60
N ALA A 152 13.22 2.98 -10.05
CA ALA A 152 13.25 4.24 -9.31
C ALA A 152 12.38 4.12 -8.05
N ILE A 153 12.93 4.48 -6.87
CA ILE A 153 12.22 4.39 -5.60
C ILE A 153 11.73 5.77 -5.14
N PHE A 154 10.45 5.86 -4.82
CA PHE A 154 9.82 7.10 -4.36
C PHE A 154 9.43 7.02 -2.90
N GLY A 155 9.90 8.01 -2.12
CA GLY A 155 9.47 8.23 -0.75
C GLY A 155 8.07 8.85 -0.71
N ILE A 156 7.35 8.69 0.43
CA ILE A 156 6.01 9.24 0.57
C ILE A 156 5.90 10.09 1.83
N VAL A 157 5.35 11.30 1.68
CA VAL A 157 5.08 12.24 2.78
C VAL A 157 3.69 11.98 3.30
N GLN A 158 3.57 11.58 4.57
CA GLN A 158 2.33 11.34 5.30
C GLN A 158 2.14 12.36 6.44
N GLY A 159 1.11 12.22 7.27
CA GLY A 159 0.82 13.10 8.42
C GLY A 159 -0.61 13.65 8.44
N GLY A 160 -1.51 13.10 7.59
CA GLY A 160 -2.91 13.50 7.52
C GLY A 160 -3.06 15.00 7.24
N GLU A 161 -4.01 15.64 7.89
CA GLU A 161 -4.24 17.10 7.79
C GLU A 161 -3.40 17.93 8.80
N TYR A 162 -2.56 17.27 9.63
CA TYR A 162 -1.79 17.93 10.67
C TYR A 162 -0.50 18.51 10.12
N ARG A 163 -0.43 19.86 10.02
CA ARG A 163 0.69 20.59 9.41
C ARG A 163 2.03 20.24 10.02
N ASP A 164 2.13 20.12 11.33
CA ASP A 164 3.37 19.79 12.05
C ASP A 164 3.86 18.36 11.73
N LEU A 165 2.93 17.40 11.64
CA LEU A 165 3.25 16.02 11.24
C LEU A 165 3.71 15.96 9.78
N ARG A 166 3.06 16.70 8.88
CA ARG A 166 3.48 16.76 7.47
C ARG A 166 4.87 17.38 7.31
N ILE A 167 5.18 18.44 8.06
CA ILE A 167 6.52 19.03 8.07
C ILE A 167 7.56 18.03 8.61
N LYS A 168 7.22 17.29 9.69
CA LYS A 168 8.08 16.23 10.24
C LYS A 168 8.35 15.15 9.21
N SER A 169 7.29 14.67 8.54
CA SER A 169 7.38 13.68 7.48
C SER A 169 8.24 14.16 6.32
N ALA A 170 7.97 15.36 5.81
CA ALA A 170 8.72 15.91 4.69
C ALA A 170 10.22 16.04 5.00
N LYS A 171 10.58 16.53 6.20
CA LYS A 171 11.97 16.61 6.63
C LYS A 171 12.65 15.24 6.73
N PHE A 172 11.94 14.24 7.28
CA PHE A 172 12.47 12.88 7.37
C PHE A 172 12.67 12.26 5.99
N VAL A 173 11.64 12.28 5.15
CA VAL A 173 11.68 11.66 3.84
C VAL A 173 12.70 12.35 2.93
N SER A 174 12.80 13.69 2.98
CA SER A 174 13.80 14.43 2.19
C SER A 174 15.24 14.27 2.68
N SER A 175 15.47 13.73 3.88
CA SER A 175 16.81 13.40 4.38
C SER A 175 17.34 12.04 3.90
N LEU A 176 16.49 11.26 3.21
CA LEU A 176 16.82 9.97 2.65
C LEU A 176 17.03 10.07 1.12
N GLU A 177 17.81 9.14 0.57
CA GLU A 177 18.10 9.11 -0.87
C GLU A 177 16.96 8.42 -1.63
N PHE A 178 16.06 9.21 -2.20
CA PHE A 178 14.99 8.78 -3.08
C PHE A 178 15.12 9.42 -4.46
N ASP A 179 14.69 8.72 -5.50
CA ASP A 179 14.62 9.25 -6.87
C ASP A 179 13.46 10.25 -7.05
N GLY A 180 12.48 10.20 -6.16
CA GLY A 180 11.35 11.11 -6.16
C GLY A 180 10.48 11.00 -4.93
N TYR A 181 9.44 11.84 -4.87
CA TYR A 181 8.59 11.96 -3.69
C TYR A 181 7.11 11.97 -4.07
N GLY A 182 6.31 11.20 -3.32
CA GLY A 182 4.86 11.27 -3.33
C GLY A 182 4.36 12.09 -2.14
N ILE A 183 3.25 12.80 -2.35
CA ILE A 183 2.54 13.49 -1.28
C ILE A 183 1.25 12.69 -1.04
N GLY A 184 1.24 11.92 0.05
CA GLY A 184 0.14 11.05 0.41
C GLY A 184 -0.79 11.67 1.44
N GLY A 185 -1.91 11.01 1.67
CA GLY A 185 -2.82 11.17 2.79
C GLY A 185 -3.36 12.58 3.05
N SER A 186 -4.45 12.94 2.42
CA SER A 186 -5.25 14.13 2.76
C SER A 186 -6.70 13.75 2.94
#